data_3ade4edf5c470ccde21f6fb3ad32a570
#
_entry.id   3ade4edf5c470ccde21f6fb3ad32a570
#
_cell.length_a   1.000
_cell.length_b   1.000
_cell.length_c   1.000
_cell.angle_alpha   90.00
_cell.angle_beta   90.00
_cell.angle_gamma   90.00
#
_symmetry.space_group_name_H-M   'P 1'
#
loop_
_entity.id
_entity.type
_entity.pdbx_description
1 polymer ?
#
loop_
_entity_poly.entity_id
_entity_poly.type
_entity_poly.pdbx_seq_one_letter_code
_entity_poly.pdbx_strand_id
1 'polypeptide(L)'
;MKLSRTVFLSGLALALCVGVSAPAAQAPAKMITLQMPATPDPARVTLDPKTTALMVLDYVEDICNNQVSCKTKMLPAMTPFMERVRKAGLTVAYGTRAPNQTKWLKEVAPAPGDIRVTNTAQDRFYGTDLDKELKAKGIKTLIMVGWKISGSVTYTSVGAMAHDYTVVVPMDTTSAGSDYETTIGFYNVLNSGNANLANQPLKPTAVTLTRTDMITFQ
;
A
#
# COMPACT_ATOMS: atom_id res chain seq x y z
N MET A 1 38.52 49.82 68.54
CA MET A 1 39.24 49.58 67.27
C MET A 1 38.92 48.16 66.82
N LYS A 2 37.91 47.96 65.92
CA LYS A 2 37.52 46.69 65.37
C LYS A 2 37.75 46.67 63.85
N LEU A 3 38.73 45.89 63.38
CA LEU A 3 38.97 45.66 61.96
C LEU A 3 37.93 44.67 61.42
N SER A 4 37.21 45.13 60.41
CA SER A 4 36.34 44.30 59.62
C SER A 4 37.11 43.68 58.42
N ARG A 5 37.12 42.36 58.32
CA ARG A 5 37.70 41.60 57.19
C ARG A 5 36.63 41.32 56.19
N THR A 6 36.70 41.95 55.04
CA THR A 6 35.85 41.67 53.89
C THR A 6 36.45 40.50 53.10
N VAL A 7 35.69 39.38 52.98
CA VAL A 7 36.07 38.21 52.16
C VAL A 7 35.44 38.38 50.77
N PHE A 8 36.29 38.51 49.74
CA PHE A 8 35.84 38.42 48.32
C PHE A 8 35.76 36.97 47.91
N LEU A 9 34.53 36.47 47.63
CA LEU A 9 34.32 35.20 46.93
C LEU A 9 34.38 35.48 45.44
N SER A 10 35.44 35.02 44.78
CA SER A 10 35.54 34.98 43.32
C SER A 10 34.78 33.75 42.82
N GLY A 11 33.59 33.95 42.27
CA GLY A 11 32.83 32.90 41.61
C GLY A 11 33.38 32.59 40.21
N LEU A 12 33.92 31.40 40.02
CA LEU A 12 34.38 30.88 38.72
C LEU A 12 33.16 30.31 37.97
N ALA A 13 32.65 31.05 36.98
CA ALA A 13 31.58 30.57 36.11
C ALA A 13 32.15 29.60 35.06
N LEU A 14 31.88 28.32 35.19
CA LEU A 14 32.24 27.31 34.21
C LEU A 14 31.18 27.33 33.09
N ALA A 15 31.50 27.91 31.94
CA ALA A 15 30.65 27.86 30.74
C ALA A 15 30.75 26.48 30.11
N LEU A 16 29.72 25.65 30.26
CA LEU A 16 29.58 24.41 29.49
C LEU A 16 29.20 24.76 28.03
N CYS A 17 30.18 24.72 27.13
CA CYS A 17 29.91 24.70 25.69
C CYS A 17 29.29 23.32 25.28
N VAL A 18 27.97 23.24 25.21
CA VAL A 18 27.31 22.11 24.60
C VAL A 18 27.52 22.26 23.08
N GLY A 19 28.49 21.49 22.56
CA GLY A 19 28.70 21.39 21.11
C GLY A 19 27.51 20.68 20.45
N VAL A 20 26.65 21.43 19.80
CA VAL A 20 25.63 20.87 18.90
C VAL A 20 26.36 20.38 17.67
N SER A 21 26.62 19.06 17.60
CA SER A 21 27.15 18.42 16.39
C SER A 21 26.08 18.53 15.30
N ALA A 22 26.35 19.28 14.24
CA ALA A 22 25.51 19.29 13.06
C ALA A 22 25.44 17.86 12.51
N PRO A 23 24.25 17.39 12.07
CA PRO A 23 24.14 16.07 11.45
C PRO A 23 25.06 16.04 10.23
N ALA A 24 25.91 15.01 10.15
CA ALA A 24 26.79 14.81 8.99
C ALA A 24 25.93 14.73 7.74
N ALA A 25 26.20 15.57 6.76
CA ALA A 25 25.53 15.50 5.46
C ALA A 25 25.78 14.13 4.86
N GLN A 26 24.71 13.38 4.62
CA GLN A 26 24.78 12.06 4.02
C GLN A 26 25.33 12.20 2.59
N ALA A 27 26.41 11.48 2.27
CA ALA A 27 26.95 11.49 0.91
C ALA A 27 25.84 11.08 -0.09
N PRO A 28 25.77 11.73 -1.27
CA PRO A 28 24.76 11.38 -2.26
C PRO A 28 24.88 9.89 -2.62
N ALA A 29 23.74 9.18 -2.66
CA ALA A 29 23.72 7.77 -3.00
C ALA A 29 24.32 7.55 -4.39
N LYS A 30 25.18 6.53 -4.52
CA LYS A 30 25.75 6.16 -5.81
C LYS A 30 24.61 5.70 -6.73
N MET A 31 24.43 6.41 -7.83
CA MET A 31 23.44 6.06 -8.85
C MET A 31 23.99 5.00 -9.80
N ILE A 32 23.13 4.06 -10.18
CA ILE A 32 23.41 3.07 -11.23
C ILE A 32 22.36 3.21 -12.32
N THR A 33 22.72 2.95 -13.57
CA THR A 33 21.77 2.87 -14.69
C THR A 33 21.39 1.41 -14.89
N LEU A 34 20.10 1.12 -14.92
CA LEU A 34 19.55 -0.20 -15.15
C LEU A 34 18.62 -0.16 -16.37
N GLN A 35 18.79 -1.08 -17.30
CA GLN A 35 17.81 -1.30 -18.36
C GLN A 35 16.80 -2.36 -17.91
N MET A 36 15.54 -2.02 -17.95
CA MET A 36 14.46 -2.92 -17.56
C MET A 36 13.47 -3.10 -18.72
N PRO A 37 12.85 -4.30 -18.84
CA PRO A 37 11.69 -4.45 -19.72
C PRO A 37 10.61 -3.43 -19.36
N ALA A 38 9.91 -2.91 -20.36
CA ALA A 38 8.73 -2.08 -20.11
C ALA A 38 7.66 -2.89 -19.36
N THR A 39 6.91 -2.23 -18.48
CA THR A 39 5.72 -2.83 -17.88
C THR A 39 4.75 -3.21 -19.00
N PRO A 40 4.19 -4.43 -19.02
CA PRO A 40 3.22 -4.82 -20.04
C PRO A 40 2.01 -3.88 -20.08
N ASP A 41 1.39 -3.75 -21.24
CA ASP A 41 0.13 -3.03 -21.38
C ASP A 41 -0.96 -3.62 -20.47
N PRO A 42 -1.82 -2.78 -19.88
CA PRO A 42 -2.91 -3.25 -19.06
C PRO A 42 -3.92 -4.06 -19.88
N ALA A 43 -4.33 -5.21 -19.33
CA ALA A 43 -5.26 -6.12 -20.00
C ALA A 43 -6.72 -5.77 -19.65
N ARG A 44 -7.66 -5.92 -20.61
CA ARG A 44 -9.09 -5.89 -20.32
C ARG A 44 -9.52 -7.15 -19.60
N VAL A 45 -10.37 -7.01 -18.57
CA VAL A 45 -10.91 -8.14 -17.81
C VAL A 45 -12.41 -8.00 -17.61
N THR A 46 -13.12 -9.12 -17.66
CA THR A 46 -14.52 -9.24 -17.28
C THR A 46 -14.60 -10.13 -16.05
N LEU A 47 -15.22 -9.63 -14.99
CA LEU A 47 -15.26 -10.27 -13.67
C LEU A 47 -16.70 -10.54 -13.24
N ASP A 48 -16.95 -11.73 -12.67
CA ASP A 48 -18.20 -12.06 -12.03
C ASP A 48 -18.26 -11.42 -10.63
N PRO A 49 -19.20 -10.50 -10.37
CA PRO A 49 -19.29 -9.82 -9.08
C PRO A 49 -19.59 -10.77 -7.90
N LYS A 50 -20.17 -11.94 -8.15
CA LYS A 50 -20.49 -12.92 -7.09
C LYS A 50 -19.26 -13.66 -6.57
N THR A 51 -18.24 -13.81 -7.41
CA THR A 51 -17.01 -14.53 -7.08
C THR A 51 -15.76 -13.63 -7.01
N THR A 52 -15.96 -12.32 -7.14
CA THR A 52 -14.89 -11.32 -7.06
C THR A 52 -15.04 -10.45 -5.83
N ALA A 53 -13.94 -10.17 -5.15
CA ALA A 53 -13.89 -9.17 -4.09
C ALA A 53 -12.89 -8.05 -4.40
N LEU A 54 -13.17 -6.84 -3.92
CA LEU A 54 -12.23 -5.73 -3.89
C LEU A 54 -11.48 -5.75 -2.57
N MET A 55 -10.15 -5.81 -2.60
CA MET A 55 -9.28 -5.69 -1.43
C MET A 55 -8.63 -4.31 -1.39
N VAL A 56 -9.04 -3.48 -0.43
CA VAL A 56 -8.58 -2.10 -0.25
C VAL A 56 -7.48 -2.06 0.80
N LEU A 57 -6.27 -1.68 0.41
CA LEU A 57 -5.08 -1.72 1.23
C LEU A 57 -4.58 -0.31 1.55
N ASP A 58 -4.57 0.03 2.82
CA ASP A 58 -3.90 1.21 3.36
C ASP A 58 -4.32 2.57 2.71
N TYR A 59 -5.56 2.71 2.22
CA TYR A 59 -6.15 3.99 1.78
C TYR A 59 -6.56 4.86 2.97
N VAL A 60 -5.60 5.23 3.78
CA VAL A 60 -5.80 5.96 5.04
C VAL A 60 -5.21 7.38 4.97
N GLU A 61 -5.76 8.29 5.80
CA GLU A 61 -5.36 9.71 5.81
C GLU A 61 -3.87 9.89 6.05
N ASP A 62 -3.27 9.16 7.00
CA ASP A 62 -1.86 9.28 7.35
C ASP A 62 -0.93 8.98 6.17
N ILE A 63 -1.30 8.04 5.31
CA ILE A 63 -0.55 7.72 4.09
C ILE A 63 -0.83 8.75 3.01
N CYS A 64 -2.09 8.97 2.66
CA CYS A 64 -2.45 9.81 1.52
C CYS A 64 -2.15 11.30 1.75
N ASN A 65 -2.08 11.77 2.99
CA ASN A 65 -1.64 13.13 3.28
C ASN A 65 -0.14 13.36 3.01
N ASN A 66 0.66 12.30 3.13
CA ASN A 66 2.12 12.35 2.94
C ASN A 66 2.58 11.84 1.57
N GLN A 67 1.68 11.28 0.75
CA GLN A 67 2.00 10.68 -0.55
C GLN A 67 1.24 11.38 -1.68
N VAL A 68 1.94 12.22 -2.44
CA VAL A 68 1.35 13.00 -3.53
C VAL A 68 0.61 12.11 -4.52
N SER A 69 1.21 10.98 -4.91
CA SER A 69 0.63 10.01 -5.86
C SER A 69 -0.72 9.43 -5.39
N CYS A 70 -0.95 9.33 -4.08
CA CYS A 70 -2.24 8.89 -3.56
C CYS A 70 -3.36 9.86 -3.94
N LYS A 71 -3.13 11.17 -3.80
CA LYS A 71 -4.14 12.21 -4.11
C LYS A 71 -4.26 12.50 -5.61
N THR A 72 -3.16 12.44 -6.34
CA THR A 72 -3.12 12.89 -7.75
C THR A 72 -3.33 11.78 -8.77
N LYS A 73 -3.03 10.53 -8.41
CA LYS A 73 -3.17 9.35 -9.28
C LYS A 73 -4.23 8.38 -8.76
N MET A 74 -4.03 7.89 -7.54
CA MET A 74 -4.79 6.74 -7.03
C MET A 74 -6.25 7.11 -6.72
N LEU A 75 -6.48 8.18 -5.95
CA LEU A 75 -7.82 8.55 -5.48
C LEU A 75 -8.76 8.99 -6.62
N PRO A 76 -8.32 9.76 -7.64
CA PRO A 76 -9.15 10.08 -8.80
C PRO A 76 -9.65 8.87 -9.59
N ALA A 77 -8.85 7.80 -9.68
CA ALA A 77 -9.26 6.55 -10.32
C ALA A 77 -10.12 5.69 -9.38
N MET A 78 -9.77 5.65 -8.09
CA MET A 78 -10.41 4.80 -7.11
C MET A 78 -11.83 5.25 -6.76
N THR A 79 -12.11 6.55 -6.68
CA THR A 79 -13.42 7.08 -6.28
C THR A 79 -14.56 6.59 -7.20
N PRO A 80 -14.51 6.82 -8.53
CA PRO A 80 -15.55 6.30 -9.42
C PRO A 80 -15.52 4.78 -9.54
N PHE A 81 -14.37 4.16 -9.32
CA PHE A 81 -14.27 2.70 -9.32
C PHE A 81 -14.98 2.08 -8.13
N MET A 82 -14.83 2.65 -6.92
CA MET A 82 -15.54 2.20 -5.73
C MET A 82 -17.07 2.27 -5.91
N GLU A 83 -17.58 3.34 -6.52
CA GLU A 83 -19.02 3.46 -6.84
C GLU A 83 -19.49 2.32 -7.74
N ARG A 84 -18.72 1.98 -8.78
CA ARG A 84 -19.01 0.85 -9.69
C ARG A 84 -18.97 -0.49 -8.97
N VAL A 85 -18.00 -0.71 -8.10
CA VAL A 85 -17.86 -1.91 -7.28
C VAL A 85 -19.06 -2.08 -6.35
N ARG A 86 -19.46 -1.01 -5.67
CA ARG A 86 -20.65 -1.03 -4.79
C ARG A 86 -21.94 -1.28 -5.57
N LYS A 87 -22.10 -0.62 -6.71
CA LYS A 87 -23.28 -0.80 -7.59
C LYS A 87 -23.36 -2.23 -8.12
N ALA A 88 -22.24 -2.86 -8.43
CA ALA A 88 -22.19 -4.25 -8.90
C ALA A 88 -22.35 -5.27 -7.77
N GLY A 89 -22.35 -4.85 -6.50
CA GLY A 89 -22.59 -5.72 -5.34
C GLY A 89 -21.40 -6.62 -4.98
N LEU A 90 -20.18 -6.23 -5.32
CA LEU A 90 -18.98 -6.99 -4.93
C LEU A 90 -18.81 -7.04 -3.41
N THR A 91 -18.25 -8.13 -2.92
CA THR A 91 -17.66 -8.16 -1.58
C THR A 91 -16.50 -7.17 -1.53
N VAL A 92 -16.42 -6.37 -0.45
CA VAL A 92 -15.29 -5.48 -0.22
C VAL A 92 -14.60 -5.85 1.08
N ALA A 93 -13.28 -5.95 1.02
CA ALA A 93 -12.42 -6.23 2.16
C ALA A 93 -11.40 -5.10 2.33
N TYR A 94 -11.09 -4.79 3.56
CA TYR A 94 -10.14 -3.74 3.94
C TYR A 94 -9.00 -4.31 4.77
N GLY A 95 -7.79 -3.89 4.46
CA GLY A 95 -6.62 -4.26 5.22
C GLY A 95 -5.76 -3.07 5.61
N THR A 96 -5.40 -2.98 6.90
CA THR A 96 -4.43 -2.03 7.41
C THR A 96 -3.29 -2.73 8.14
N ARG A 97 -2.13 -2.06 8.15
CA ARG A 97 -0.93 -2.63 8.77
C ARG A 97 -0.92 -2.48 10.30
N ALA A 98 -1.53 -1.45 10.85
CA ALA A 98 -1.50 -1.17 12.28
C ALA A 98 -2.90 -0.88 12.81
N PRO A 99 -3.22 -1.28 14.07
CA PRO A 99 -4.54 -1.07 14.65
C PRO A 99 -4.98 0.41 14.71
N ASN A 100 -4.02 1.34 14.79
CA ASN A 100 -4.25 2.78 14.85
C ASN A 100 -4.35 3.47 13.48
N GLN A 101 -4.08 2.78 12.36
CA GLN A 101 -4.28 3.29 10.99
C GLN A 101 -5.73 3.05 10.55
N THR A 102 -6.67 3.70 11.20
CA THR A 102 -8.11 3.46 10.99
C THR A 102 -8.88 4.63 10.38
N LYS A 103 -8.22 5.76 10.13
CA LYS A 103 -8.83 6.90 9.45
C LYS A 103 -8.80 6.70 7.94
N TRP A 104 -9.81 6.02 7.45
CA TRP A 104 -10.00 5.81 6.02
C TRP A 104 -10.33 7.13 5.32
N LEU A 105 -9.87 7.30 4.11
CA LEU A 105 -10.36 8.38 3.25
C LEU A 105 -11.85 8.20 3.02
N LYS A 106 -12.61 9.31 3.10
CA LYS A 106 -14.09 9.28 3.01
C LYS A 106 -14.59 8.65 1.70
N GLU A 107 -13.85 8.84 0.61
CA GLU A 107 -14.17 8.36 -0.75
C GLU A 107 -14.14 6.84 -0.86
N VAL A 108 -13.44 6.18 0.05
CA VAL A 108 -13.23 4.73 0.05
C VAL A 108 -13.50 4.11 1.43
N ALA A 109 -14.21 4.83 2.29
CA ALA A 109 -14.46 4.38 3.66
C ALA A 109 -15.24 3.05 3.69
N PRO A 110 -14.93 2.15 4.65
CA PRO A 110 -15.67 0.91 4.82
C PRO A 110 -17.15 1.15 5.15
N ALA A 111 -18.02 0.35 4.54
CA ALA A 111 -19.43 0.28 4.84
C ALA A 111 -19.75 -0.84 5.86
N PRO A 112 -20.93 -0.85 6.48
CA PRO A 112 -21.40 -1.99 7.27
C PRO A 112 -21.41 -3.27 6.43
N GLY A 113 -20.87 -4.37 6.99
CA GLY A 113 -20.80 -5.66 6.31
C GLY A 113 -19.53 -5.90 5.49
N ASP A 114 -18.67 -4.90 5.31
CA ASP A 114 -17.36 -5.10 4.72
C ASP A 114 -16.43 -5.88 5.65
N ILE A 115 -15.60 -6.75 5.05
CA ILE A 115 -14.55 -7.48 5.77
C ILE A 115 -13.46 -6.48 6.18
N ARG A 116 -12.95 -6.62 7.41
CA ARG A 116 -11.86 -5.75 7.91
C ARG A 116 -10.83 -6.58 8.63
N VAL A 117 -9.59 -6.53 8.15
CA VAL A 117 -8.46 -7.20 8.79
C VAL A 117 -7.33 -6.22 9.10
N THR A 118 -6.63 -6.49 10.19
CA THR A 118 -5.48 -5.70 10.63
C THR A 118 -4.42 -6.63 11.17
N ASN A 119 -3.19 -6.46 10.73
CA ASN A 119 -2.03 -7.16 11.25
C ASN A 119 -0.76 -6.29 11.12
N THR A 120 0.36 -6.78 11.61
CA THR A 120 1.67 -6.11 11.53
C THR A 120 2.46 -6.51 10.28
N ALA A 121 2.05 -7.57 9.57
CA ALA A 121 2.67 -8.01 8.33
C ALA A 121 2.26 -7.14 7.13
N GLN A 122 2.98 -7.28 6.03
CA GLN A 122 2.57 -6.65 4.75
C GLN A 122 1.54 -7.50 4.01
N ASP A 123 1.51 -8.80 4.22
CA ASP A 123 0.49 -9.71 3.75
C ASP A 123 -0.72 -9.70 4.69
N ARG A 124 -1.90 -9.40 4.19
CA ARG A 124 -3.14 -9.32 4.97
C ARG A 124 -3.77 -10.68 5.26
N PHE A 125 -3.30 -11.74 4.62
CA PHE A 125 -3.69 -13.11 4.96
C PHE A 125 -2.96 -13.64 6.20
N TYR A 126 -1.73 -13.14 6.43
CA TYR A 126 -0.90 -13.64 7.53
C TYR A 126 -1.52 -13.36 8.91
N GLY A 127 -1.91 -14.42 9.63
CA GLY A 127 -2.44 -14.34 10.98
C GLY A 127 -3.81 -13.65 11.10
N THR A 128 -4.62 -13.65 10.02
CA THR A 128 -5.99 -13.12 10.01
C THR A 128 -6.98 -14.16 9.48
N ASP A 129 -8.28 -13.91 9.66
CA ASP A 129 -9.35 -14.75 9.12
C ASP A 129 -9.74 -14.37 7.67
N LEU A 130 -8.96 -13.56 6.96
CA LEU A 130 -9.30 -13.05 5.63
C LEU A 130 -9.65 -14.17 4.64
N ASP A 131 -8.82 -15.20 4.54
CA ASP A 131 -9.08 -16.35 3.65
C ASP A 131 -10.40 -17.06 3.98
N LYS A 132 -10.63 -17.32 5.24
CA LYS A 132 -11.86 -17.96 5.73
C LYS A 132 -13.11 -17.13 5.37
N GLU A 133 -13.07 -15.81 5.59
CA GLU A 133 -14.19 -14.92 5.29
C GLU A 133 -14.46 -14.81 3.79
N LEU A 134 -13.42 -14.72 2.96
CA LEU A 134 -13.53 -14.66 1.51
C LEU A 134 -14.06 -15.99 0.94
N LYS A 135 -13.53 -17.13 1.39
CA LYS A 135 -14.00 -18.46 0.97
C LYS A 135 -15.44 -18.74 1.37
N ALA A 136 -15.86 -18.31 2.56
CA ALA A 136 -17.26 -18.40 3.01
C ALA A 136 -18.23 -17.64 2.09
N LYS A 137 -17.77 -16.64 1.37
CA LYS A 137 -18.53 -15.86 0.37
C LYS A 137 -18.35 -16.40 -1.06
N GLY A 138 -17.61 -17.48 -1.27
CA GLY A 138 -17.35 -18.06 -2.59
C GLY A 138 -16.41 -17.26 -3.48
N ILE A 139 -15.59 -16.37 -2.90
CA ILE A 139 -14.67 -15.53 -3.67
C ILE A 139 -13.55 -16.37 -4.28
N LYS A 140 -13.23 -16.09 -5.53
CA LYS A 140 -12.17 -16.74 -6.32
C LYS A 140 -11.17 -15.74 -6.91
N THR A 141 -11.61 -14.48 -7.09
CA THR A 141 -10.79 -13.43 -7.69
C THR A 141 -10.73 -12.23 -6.76
N LEU A 142 -9.53 -11.65 -6.63
CA LEU A 142 -9.31 -10.46 -5.82
C LEU A 142 -8.81 -9.30 -6.70
N ILE A 143 -9.49 -8.17 -6.64
CA ILE A 143 -8.99 -6.91 -7.18
C ILE A 143 -8.20 -6.24 -6.06
N MET A 144 -6.88 -6.09 -6.23
CA MET A 144 -6.00 -5.49 -5.23
C MET A 144 -5.76 -4.02 -5.54
N VAL A 145 -6.12 -3.14 -4.62
CA VAL A 145 -5.90 -1.69 -4.74
C VAL A 145 -5.24 -1.15 -3.47
N GLY A 146 -4.47 -0.08 -3.59
CA GLY A 146 -3.98 0.61 -2.41
C GLY A 146 -2.49 0.97 -2.39
N TRP A 147 -2.01 1.30 -1.21
CA TRP A 147 -0.64 1.68 -0.93
C TRP A 147 0.10 0.52 -0.24
N LYS A 148 1.25 0.08 -0.70
CA LYS A 148 1.94 0.46 -1.94
C LYS A 148 2.19 -0.79 -2.79
N ILE A 149 2.36 -0.61 -4.11
CA ILE A 149 2.61 -1.74 -5.02
C ILE A 149 3.86 -2.54 -4.63
N SER A 150 4.93 -1.92 -4.17
CA SER A 150 6.15 -2.58 -3.68
C SER A 150 6.05 -3.16 -2.25
N GLY A 151 4.89 -3.07 -1.62
CA GLY A 151 4.62 -3.48 -0.25
C GLY A 151 3.32 -4.27 -0.11
N SER A 152 2.35 -3.73 0.65
CA SER A 152 1.11 -4.44 0.98
C SER A 152 0.38 -5.01 -0.23
N VAL A 153 0.35 -4.31 -1.37
CA VAL A 153 -0.30 -4.81 -2.59
C VAL A 153 0.41 -6.07 -3.12
N THR A 154 1.74 -6.03 -3.29
CA THR A 154 2.50 -7.21 -3.73
C THR A 154 2.40 -8.36 -2.75
N TYR A 155 2.66 -8.13 -1.46
CA TYR A 155 2.70 -9.21 -0.48
C TYR A 155 1.32 -9.83 -0.24
N THR A 156 0.25 -9.01 -0.20
CA THR A 156 -1.11 -9.55 -0.09
C THR A 156 -1.53 -10.28 -1.38
N SER A 157 -1.05 -9.84 -2.56
CA SER A 157 -1.27 -10.57 -3.82
C SER A 157 -0.58 -11.94 -3.82
N VAL A 158 0.65 -12.02 -3.30
CA VAL A 158 1.37 -13.30 -3.13
C VAL A 158 0.63 -14.21 -2.15
N GLY A 159 0.19 -13.68 -1.01
CA GLY A 159 -0.65 -14.41 -0.05
C GLY A 159 -1.95 -14.91 -0.70
N ALA A 160 -2.63 -14.07 -1.48
CA ALA A 160 -3.83 -14.45 -2.21
C ALA A 160 -3.58 -15.64 -3.16
N MET A 161 -2.49 -15.57 -3.96
CA MET A 161 -2.13 -16.68 -4.87
C MET A 161 -1.79 -17.97 -4.12
N ALA A 162 -1.17 -17.87 -2.95
CA ALA A 162 -0.89 -19.02 -2.08
C ALA A 162 -2.17 -19.65 -1.48
N HIS A 163 -3.28 -18.91 -1.48
CA HIS A 163 -4.62 -19.38 -1.10
C HIS A 163 -5.54 -19.65 -2.30
N ASP A 164 -4.96 -19.83 -3.50
CA ASP A 164 -5.64 -20.20 -4.76
C ASP A 164 -6.51 -19.09 -5.38
N TYR A 165 -6.36 -17.82 -4.99
CA TYR A 165 -7.04 -16.72 -5.65
C TYR A 165 -6.33 -16.29 -6.95
N THR A 166 -7.13 -15.93 -7.95
CA THR A 166 -6.66 -15.14 -9.09
C THR A 166 -6.64 -13.67 -8.70
N VAL A 167 -5.61 -12.93 -9.10
CA VAL A 167 -5.42 -11.54 -8.66
C VAL A 167 -5.47 -10.59 -9.86
N VAL A 168 -6.15 -9.47 -9.69
CA VAL A 168 -6.23 -8.36 -10.65
C VAL A 168 -5.74 -7.10 -9.97
N VAL A 169 -4.78 -6.39 -10.56
CA VAL A 169 -4.21 -5.14 -10.02
C VAL A 169 -4.43 -4.00 -10.99
N PRO A 170 -5.36 -3.08 -10.70
CA PRO A 170 -5.52 -1.86 -11.50
C PRO A 170 -4.35 -0.91 -11.21
N MET A 171 -3.54 -0.62 -12.24
CA MET A 171 -2.31 0.16 -12.13
C MET A 171 -2.56 1.63 -11.75
N ASP A 172 -3.75 2.13 -11.99
CA ASP A 172 -4.18 3.49 -11.68
C ASP A 172 -4.67 3.67 -10.23
N THR A 173 -4.84 2.57 -9.47
CA THR A 173 -5.27 2.58 -8.07
C THR A 173 -4.17 2.19 -7.10
N THR A 174 -2.95 2.07 -7.56
CA THR A 174 -1.78 1.77 -6.72
C THR A 174 -0.54 2.53 -7.20
N SER A 175 0.37 2.82 -6.30
CA SER A 175 1.67 3.43 -6.60
C SER A 175 2.67 3.12 -5.48
N ALA A 176 3.84 3.74 -5.52
CA ALA A 176 4.83 3.67 -4.45
C ALA A 176 5.48 5.05 -4.23
N GLY A 177 6.53 5.12 -3.43
CA GLY A 177 7.21 6.36 -3.06
C GLY A 177 7.96 7.06 -4.22
N SER A 178 8.21 6.33 -5.32
CA SER A 178 8.84 6.85 -6.54
C SER A 178 8.36 6.08 -7.77
N ASP A 179 8.58 6.64 -8.97
CA ASP A 179 8.27 5.95 -10.23
C ASP A 179 9.14 4.69 -10.41
N TYR A 180 10.40 4.74 -9.98
CA TYR A 180 11.28 3.58 -9.94
C TYR A 180 10.68 2.45 -9.07
N GLU A 181 10.32 2.76 -7.83
CA GLU A 181 9.73 1.79 -6.90
C GLU A 181 8.39 1.25 -7.43
N THR A 182 7.60 2.10 -8.07
CA THR A 182 6.33 1.70 -8.70
C THR A 182 6.56 0.71 -9.85
N THR A 183 7.52 1.01 -10.74
CA THR A 183 7.86 0.13 -11.88
C THR A 183 8.38 -1.22 -11.42
N ILE A 184 9.31 -1.24 -10.46
CA ILE A 184 9.82 -2.47 -9.83
C ILE A 184 8.69 -3.25 -9.17
N GLY A 185 7.76 -2.57 -8.50
CA GLY A 185 6.61 -3.20 -7.85
C GLY A 185 5.70 -3.94 -8.84
N PHE A 186 5.40 -3.35 -10.00
CA PHE A 186 4.62 -4.02 -11.05
C PHE A 186 5.37 -5.22 -11.64
N TYR A 187 6.66 -5.07 -11.92
CA TYR A 187 7.47 -6.20 -12.38
C TYR A 187 7.49 -7.34 -11.36
N ASN A 188 7.70 -7.00 -10.09
CA ASN A 188 7.79 -7.99 -9.01
C ASN A 188 6.48 -8.75 -8.80
N VAL A 189 5.34 -8.07 -8.77
CA VAL A 189 4.04 -8.73 -8.58
C VAL A 189 3.68 -9.63 -9.76
N LEU A 190 4.00 -9.26 -11.00
CA LEU A 190 3.83 -10.12 -12.18
C LEU A 190 4.75 -11.35 -12.19
N ASN A 191 5.91 -11.24 -11.56
CA ASN A 191 6.91 -12.30 -11.49
C ASN A 191 6.77 -13.17 -10.23
N SER A 192 5.79 -12.88 -9.38
CA SER A 192 5.54 -13.61 -8.14
C SER A 192 4.53 -14.74 -8.33
N GLY A 193 4.62 -15.78 -7.51
CA GLY A 193 3.69 -16.91 -7.55
C GLY A 193 3.71 -17.62 -8.91
N ASN A 194 2.54 -17.77 -9.53
CA ASN A 194 2.42 -18.28 -10.89
C ASN A 194 2.70 -17.14 -11.89
N ALA A 195 3.97 -16.86 -12.16
CA ALA A 195 4.42 -15.70 -12.92
C ALA A 195 3.62 -15.47 -14.23
N ASN A 196 3.29 -14.21 -14.50
CA ASN A 196 2.48 -13.79 -15.66
C ASN A 196 3.12 -12.59 -16.38
N LEU A 197 4.39 -12.70 -16.75
CA LEU A 197 5.15 -11.58 -17.37
C LEU A 197 4.55 -11.09 -18.71
N ALA A 198 3.80 -11.95 -19.41
CA ALA A 198 3.08 -11.58 -20.62
C ALA A 198 1.73 -10.89 -20.33
N ASN A 199 1.37 -10.69 -19.06
CA ASN A 199 0.11 -10.11 -18.62
C ASN A 199 -1.12 -10.77 -19.25
N GLN A 200 -1.12 -12.10 -19.35
CA GLN A 200 -2.26 -12.86 -19.85
C GLN A 200 -3.49 -12.63 -18.94
N PRO A 201 -4.63 -12.20 -19.50
CA PRO A 201 -5.82 -11.91 -18.69
C PRO A 201 -6.30 -13.11 -17.89
N LEU A 202 -6.54 -12.89 -16.60
CA LEU A 202 -7.14 -13.86 -15.66
C LEU A 202 -6.45 -15.24 -15.64
N LYS A 203 -5.12 -15.27 -15.86
CA LYS A 203 -4.35 -16.49 -15.66
C LYS A 203 -4.58 -16.99 -14.22
N PRO A 204 -5.00 -18.26 -14.02
CA PRO A 204 -5.30 -18.80 -12.70
C PRO A 204 -4.13 -18.66 -11.72
N THR A 205 -4.40 -18.30 -10.47
CA THR A 205 -3.42 -18.14 -9.38
C THR A 205 -2.22 -17.25 -9.77
N ALA A 206 -2.48 -16.25 -10.60
CA ALA A 206 -1.48 -15.29 -11.07
C ALA A 206 -2.05 -13.87 -10.99
N VAL A 207 -1.18 -12.89 -11.21
CA VAL A 207 -1.58 -11.47 -11.28
C VAL A 207 -1.82 -11.04 -12.71
N THR A 208 -2.91 -10.30 -12.94
CA THR A 208 -3.18 -9.57 -14.18
C THR A 208 -3.15 -8.07 -13.85
N LEU A 209 -2.30 -7.30 -14.54
CA LEU A 209 -2.33 -5.84 -14.51
C LEU A 209 -3.42 -5.31 -15.44
N THR A 210 -4.19 -4.37 -14.96
CA THR A 210 -5.27 -3.72 -15.70
C THR A 210 -5.37 -2.24 -15.36
N ARG A 211 -6.46 -1.59 -15.71
CA ARG A 211 -6.88 -0.26 -15.26
C ARG A 211 -8.34 -0.31 -14.82
N THR A 212 -8.74 0.61 -13.98
CA THR A 212 -10.14 0.64 -13.52
C THR A 212 -11.15 0.74 -14.66
N ASP A 213 -10.85 1.52 -15.71
CA ASP A 213 -11.69 1.68 -16.91
C ASP A 213 -11.69 0.46 -17.85
N MET A 214 -10.82 -0.51 -17.62
CA MET A 214 -10.72 -1.77 -18.37
C MET A 214 -11.35 -2.96 -17.65
N ILE A 215 -11.96 -2.76 -16.48
CA ILE A 215 -12.68 -3.78 -15.73
C ILE A 215 -14.17 -3.68 -16.03
N THR A 216 -14.79 -4.79 -16.45
CA THR A 216 -16.23 -4.94 -16.62
C THR A 216 -16.75 -5.96 -15.60
N PHE A 217 -17.92 -5.70 -15.02
CA PHE A 217 -18.63 -6.63 -14.13
C PHE A 217 -19.85 -7.22 -14.89
N GLN A 218 -19.93 -8.56 -14.96
CA GLN A 218 -21.00 -9.30 -15.63
C GLN A 218 -21.41 -10.54 -14.82
#